data_d2f6b5b84c32dc36d29691d1e8baaa7a
#
_entry.id   d2f6b5b84c32dc36d29691d1e8baaa7a
#
_cell.length_a   1.000
_cell.length_b   1.000
_cell.length_c   1.000
_cell.angle_alpha   90.00
_cell.angle_beta   90.00
_cell.angle_gamma   90.00
#
_symmetry.space_group_name_H-M   'P 1'
#
loop_
_entity.id
_entity.type
_entity.pdbx_description
1 polymer ?
#
loop_
_entity_poly.entity_id
_entity_poly.type
_entity_poly.pdbx_seq_one_letter_code
_entity_poly.pdbx_strand_id
1 'polypeptide(L)'
;MSMLTANEIMAKIKQGDVIEQVNLQGISLVGQNLSGGRFWAVDFSDANFSHAILEESVFTECLFEETVFNSVRCEKTLFEQCNMIRAMFNKATLSASVFDQCVLKKTQFKVTKQNSTQFSSCQLQYADFTENEFDRATFINSVLHHATLRNSHFFLVTFFRQDLRKTDFCASQFMKTLFFECDHRDQDYRKLQFQACQFTDNQLDAVNFNQSNLTHCNFKGSSLQDAQLSNVNATQALFINADLTCACCHNSLFNGAIFIGACLERTDFRQSQLQQAIMQKVRAVNAQFVNCDMTYADLSYANMNNSDFRAAHFMRTLFHRTQQVGALFSDRQGILENDPELFAAEEWSTQQRQRKI
;
A
#
# COMPACT_ATOMS: atom_id res chain seq x y z
N MET A 1 28.84 -8.43 -40.39
CA MET A 1 28.12 -7.15 -40.59
C MET A 1 28.85 -6.10 -39.74
N SER A 2 29.17 -4.93 -40.30
CA SER A 2 29.73 -3.83 -39.51
C SER A 2 28.72 -3.38 -38.47
N MET A 3 29.16 -3.16 -37.22
CA MET A 3 28.32 -2.65 -36.14
C MET A 3 27.84 -1.23 -36.51
N LEU A 4 26.53 -0.94 -36.34
CA LEU A 4 26.05 0.42 -36.59
C LEU A 4 26.71 1.41 -35.64
N THR A 5 27.12 2.54 -36.17
CA THR A 5 27.65 3.65 -35.35
C THR A 5 26.51 4.48 -34.75
N ALA A 6 26.80 5.27 -33.70
CA ALA A 6 25.81 6.18 -33.11
C ALA A 6 25.21 7.12 -34.16
N ASN A 7 26.02 7.65 -35.10
CA ASN A 7 25.55 8.54 -36.16
C ASN A 7 24.56 7.86 -37.13
N GLU A 8 24.83 6.60 -37.49
CA GLU A 8 23.94 5.84 -38.36
C GLU A 8 22.61 5.51 -37.66
N ILE A 9 22.63 5.19 -36.36
CA ILE A 9 21.44 5.03 -35.53
C ILE A 9 20.60 6.31 -35.56
N MET A 10 21.24 7.46 -35.30
CA MET A 10 20.58 8.76 -35.32
C MET A 10 19.97 9.12 -36.68
N ALA A 11 20.68 8.78 -37.77
CA ALA A 11 20.17 9.00 -39.13
C ALA A 11 18.92 8.15 -39.40
N LYS A 12 18.92 6.88 -39.02
CA LYS A 12 17.75 5.97 -39.13
C LYS A 12 16.56 6.47 -38.32
N ILE A 13 16.76 6.91 -37.07
CA ILE A 13 15.68 7.47 -36.24
C ILE A 13 15.03 8.68 -36.93
N LYS A 14 15.84 9.59 -37.49
CA LYS A 14 15.35 10.76 -38.22
C LYS A 14 14.54 10.41 -39.46
N GLN A 15 14.82 9.27 -40.09
CA GLN A 15 14.07 8.74 -41.25
C GLN A 15 12.79 8.01 -40.84
N GLY A 16 12.62 7.75 -39.53
CA GLY A 16 11.49 6.97 -38.99
C GLY A 16 11.66 5.47 -39.15
N ASP A 17 12.88 5.00 -39.47
CA ASP A 17 13.18 3.58 -39.62
C ASP A 17 13.12 2.85 -38.27
N VAL A 18 12.71 1.58 -38.33
CA VAL A 18 12.88 0.65 -37.19
C VAL A 18 14.29 0.09 -37.24
N ILE A 19 14.95 0.07 -36.10
CA ILE A 19 16.25 -0.58 -35.91
C ILE A 19 15.99 -1.96 -35.31
N GLU A 20 16.29 -2.99 -36.09
CA GLU A 20 15.88 -4.35 -35.73
C GLU A 20 16.98 -5.39 -35.87
N GLN A 21 16.95 -6.40 -34.97
CA GLN A 21 17.78 -7.60 -35.04
C GLN A 21 19.28 -7.33 -35.23
N VAL A 22 19.79 -6.28 -34.58
CA VAL A 22 21.23 -5.91 -34.64
C VAL A 22 21.88 -6.06 -33.28
N ASN A 23 23.15 -6.42 -33.29
CA ASN A 23 23.98 -6.43 -32.08
C ASN A 23 24.70 -5.09 -31.96
N LEU A 24 24.41 -4.37 -30.86
CA LEU A 24 24.97 -3.07 -30.47
C LEU A 24 25.60 -3.17 -29.06
N GLN A 25 26.02 -4.36 -28.66
CA GLN A 25 26.64 -4.62 -27.37
C GLN A 25 27.83 -3.67 -27.13
N GLY A 26 27.87 -3.05 -25.94
CA GLY A 26 28.94 -2.13 -25.53
C GLY A 26 28.94 -0.79 -26.26
N ILE A 27 27.94 -0.48 -27.11
CA ILE A 27 27.90 0.81 -27.82
C ILE A 27 27.82 2.00 -26.83
N SER A 28 28.51 3.09 -27.14
CA SER A 28 28.38 4.34 -26.41
C SER A 28 27.39 5.30 -27.10
N LEU A 29 26.28 5.55 -26.39
CA LEU A 29 25.23 6.50 -26.80
C LEU A 29 25.09 7.64 -25.78
N VAL A 30 26.19 7.95 -25.07
CA VAL A 30 26.26 8.98 -24.03
C VAL A 30 25.81 10.33 -24.59
N GLY A 31 24.79 10.94 -23.93
CA GLY A 31 24.25 12.23 -24.28
C GLY A 31 23.57 12.31 -25.65
N GLN A 32 23.37 11.19 -26.35
CA GLN A 32 22.69 11.16 -27.65
C GLN A 32 21.18 11.37 -27.50
N ASN A 33 20.58 12.01 -28.49
CA ASN A 33 19.13 12.17 -28.57
C ASN A 33 18.54 11.09 -29.48
N LEU A 34 17.90 10.09 -28.86
CA LEU A 34 17.27 8.95 -29.51
C LEU A 34 15.74 9.06 -29.49
N SER A 35 15.20 10.24 -29.21
CA SER A 35 13.74 10.46 -29.08
C SER A 35 12.99 9.97 -30.30
N GLY A 36 11.86 9.29 -30.06
CA GLY A 36 11.02 8.68 -31.09
C GLY A 36 11.62 7.47 -31.78
N GLY A 37 12.82 6.99 -31.33
CA GLY A 37 13.46 5.80 -31.88
C GLY A 37 12.64 4.55 -31.64
N ARG A 38 12.62 3.64 -32.63
CA ARG A 38 11.95 2.34 -32.56
C ARG A 38 12.97 1.24 -32.71
N PHE A 39 13.05 0.38 -31.68
CA PHE A 39 14.04 -0.70 -31.61
C PHE A 39 13.33 -2.02 -31.35
N TRP A 40 13.60 -3.01 -32.18
CA TRP A 40 13.05 -4.35 -32.01
C TRP A 40 14.14 -5.42 -32.04
N ALA A 41 14.15 -6.28 -31.02
CA ALA A 41 15.11 -7.38 -30.88
C ALA A 41 16.58 -6.93 -31.05
N VAL A 42 16.94 -5.77 -30.47
CA VAL A 42 18.31 -5.23 -30.50
C VAL A 42 19.04 -5.62 -29.22
N ASP A 43 20.29 -6.04 -29.36
CA ASP A 43 21.18 -6.31 -28.23
C ASP A 43 21.98 -5.06 -27.87
N PHE A 44 21.63 -4.43 -26.76
CA PHE A 44 22.33 -3.28 -26.13
C PHE A 44 23.07 -3.68 -24.85
N SER A 45 23.31 -4.98 -24.61
CA SER A 45 24.03 -5.41 -23.41
C SER A 45 25.34 -4.65 -23.27
N ASP A 46 25.69 -4.27 -22.03
CA ASP A 46 26.91 -3.48 -21.71
C ASP A 46 26.96 -2.07 -22.36
N ALA A 47 25.91 -1.62 -23.06
CA ALA A 47 25.90 -0.29 -23.70
C ALA A 47 25.83 0.85 -22.68
N ASN A 48 26.23 2.04 -23.07
CA ASN A 48 26.20 3.23 -22.24
C ASN A 48 25.26 4.31 -22.82
N PHE A 49 24.09 4.48 -22.20
CA PHE A 49 23.09 5.52 -22.49
C PHE A 49 23.13 6.67 -21.49
N SER A 50 24.19 6.84 -20.70
CA SER A 50 24.24 7.89 -19.69
C SER A 50 23.93 9.27 -20.31
N HIS A 51 23.03 10.03 -19.67
CA HIS A 51 22.57 11.34 -20.13
C HIS A 51 21.87 11.35 -21.50
N ALA A 52 21.57 10.21 -22.09
CA ALA A 52 20.83 10.14 -23.36
C ALA A 52 19.37 10.61 -23.16
N ILE A 53 18.74 11.01 -24.27
CA ILE A 53 17.33 11.38 -24.32
C ILE A 53 16.59 10.31 -25.11
N LEU A 54 15.65 9.62 -24.43
CA LEU A 54 14.86 8.51 -25.00
C LEU A 54 13.35 8.85 -25.06
N GLU A 55 13.02 10.14 -25.08
CA GLU A 55 11.64 10.59 -25.05
C GLU A 55 10.83 9.97 -26.19
N GLU A 56 9.65 9.39 -25.86
CA GLU A 56 8.75 8.76 -26.82
C GLU A 56 9.35 7.60 -27.62
N SER A 57 10.50 7.04 -27.19
CA SER A 57 11.12 5.88 -27.81
C SER A 57 10.42 4.58 -27.43
N VAL A 58 10.51 3.59 -28.30
CA VAL A 58 9.93 2.25 -28.11
C VAL A 58 11.03 1.19 -28.25
N PHE A 59 11.16 0.35 -27.23
CA PHE A 59 12.07 -0.78 -27.20
C PHE A 59 11.24 -2.04 -26.97
N THR A 60 11.18 -2.94 -27.94
CA THR A 60 10.47 -4.22 -27.84
C THR A 60 11.45 -5.38 -28.01
N GLU A 61 11.39 -6.36 -27.09
CA GLU A 61 12.22 -7.56 -27.09
C GLU A 61 13.75 -7.28 -27.05
N CYS A 62 14.17 -6.11 -26.58
CA CYS A 62 15.58 -5.72 -26.54
C CYS A 62 16.31 -6.28 -25.31
N LEU A 63 17.64 -6.49 -25.48
CA LEU A 63 18.52 -6.91 -24.41
C LEU A 63 19.30 -5.71 -23.87
N PHE A 64 19.27 -5.50 -22.55
CA PHE A 64 19.93 -4.42 -21.84
C PHE A 64 20.67 -4.93 -20.59
N GLU A 65 21.19 -6.13 -20.63
CA GLU A 65 21.92 -6.68 -19.49
C GLU A 65 23.13 -5.81 -19.17
N GLU A 66 23.29 -5.37 -17.91
CA GLU A 66 24.36 -4.48 -17.42
C GLU A 66 24.45 -3.11 -18.13
N THR A 67 23.44 -2.71 -18.87
CA THR A 67 23.41 -1.42 -19.60
C THR A 67 23.32 -0.23 -18.62
N VAL A 68 24.04 0.83 -18.91
CA VAL A 68 24.09 2.05 -18.11
C VAL A 68 23.13 3.11 -18.63
N PHE A 69 22.06 3.41 -17.89
CA PHE A 69 21.06 4.45 -18.15
C PHE A 69 21.14 5.59 -17.13
N ASN A 70 22.29 5.83 -16.51
CA ASN A 70 22.39 6.83 -15.46
C ASN A 70 22.07 8.24 -15.99
N SER A 71 21.21 8.96 -15.26
CA SER A 71 20.76 10.32 -15.62
C SER A 71 20.08 10.41 -17.00
N VAL A 72 19.54 9.30 -17.51
CA VAL A 72 18.80 9.26 -18.77
C VAL A 72 17.45 9.98 -18.60
N ARG A 73 16.95 10.56 -19.68
CA ARG A 73 15.60 11.11 -19.78
C ARG A 73 14.73 10.16 -20.57
N CYS A 74 13.80 9.47 -19.88
CA CYS A 74 12.86 8.51 -20.46
C CYS A 74 11.43 9.01 -20.31
N GLU A 75 11.10 10.14 -20.90
CA GLU A 75 9.73 10.63 -20.87
C GLU A 75 8.89 9.90 -21.91
N LYS A 76 7.74 9.31 -21.47
CA LYS A 76 6.84 8.51 -22.32
C LYS A 76 7.53 7.37 -23.08
N THR A 77 8.61 6.84 -22.57
CA THR A 77 9.36 5.73 -23.16
C THR A 77 8.68 4.41 -22.86
N LEU A 78 8.56 3.54 -23.87
CA LEU A 78 8.06 2.18 -23.69
C LEU A 78 9.20 1.16 -23.76
N PHE A 79 9.30 0.34 -22.72
CA PHE A 79 10.10 -0.89 -22.70
C PHE A 79 9.15 -2.08 -22.59
N GLU A 80 9.06 -2.88 -23.64
CA GLU A 80 8.16 -4.03 -23.72
C GLU A 80 8.98 -5.32 -23.91
N GLN A 81 8.72 -6.31 -23.04
CA GLN A 81 9.38 -7.63 -23.10
C GLN A 81 10.92 -7.57 -23.12
N CYS A 82 11.50 -6.53 -22.54
CA CYS A 82 12.93 -6.32 -22.50
C CYS A 82 13.62 -7.08 -21.34
N ASN A 83 14.84 -7.57 -21.60
CA ASN A 83 15.72 -8.09 -20.55
C ASN A 83 16.69 -7.01 -20.09
N MET A 84 16.51 -6.53 -18.84
CA MET A 84 17.25 -5.42 -18.24
C MET A 84 17.95 -5.84 -16.93
N ILE A 85 18.36 -7.11 -16.85
CA ILE A 85 19.03 -7.62 -15.64
C ILE A 85 20.27 -6.78 -15.35
N ARG A 86 20.39 -6.29 -14.09
CA ARG A 86 21.49 -5.44 -13.61
C ARG A 86 21.69 -4.10 -14.35
N ALA A 87 20.71 -3.67 -15.15
CA ALA A 87 20.76 -2.34 -15.76
C ALA A 87 20.74 -1.24 -14.68
N MET A 88 21.34 -0.07 -14.98
CA MET A 88 21.51 1.02 -14.02
C MET A 88 20.80 2.31 -14.48
N PHE A 89 19.67 2.66 -13.83
CA PHE A 89 18.87 3.85 -14.08
C PHE A 89 19.08 4.93 -12.99
N ASN A 90 20.21 4.93 -12.29
CA ASN A 90 20.40 5.86 -11.19
C ASN A 90 20.28 7.33 -11.65
N LYS A 91 19.52 8.15 -10.89
CA LYS A 91 19.22 9.55 -11.18
C LYS A 91 18.47 9.77 -12.50
N ALA A 92 17.84 8.74 -13.07
CA ALA A 92 17.03 8.87 -14.28
C ALA A 92 15.72 9.61 -14.01
N THR A 93 15.14 10.21 -15.06
CA THR A 93 13.78 10.75 -15.06
C THR A 93 12.91 9.82 -15.91
N LEU A 94 11.88 9.23 -15.27
CA LEU A 94 11.04 8.17 -15.86
C LEU A 94 9.57 8.61 -16.00
N SER A 95 9.35 9.88 -16.34
CA SER A 95 7.99 10.45 -16.41
C SER A 95 7.15 9.76 -17.50
N ALA A 96 5.99 9.23 -17.12
CA ALA A 96 5.06 8.50 -18.00
C ALA A 96 5.70 7.33 -18.77
N SER A 97 6.84 6.82 -18.30
CA SER A 97 7.48 5.63 -18.89
C SER A 97 6.74 4.36 -18.50
N VAL A 98 6.75 3.40 -19.40
CA VAL A 98 6.10 2.10 -19.21
C VAL A 98 7.15 0.99 -19.34
N PHE A 99 7.20 0.13 -18.33
CA PHE A 99 7.91 -1.13 -18.36
C PHE A 99 6.86 -2.24 -18.34
N ASP A 100 6.66 -2.91 -19.47
CA ASP A 100 5.69 -4.00 -19.58
C ASP A 100 6.39 -5.34 -19.86
N GLN A 101 6.06 -6.34 -19.06
CA GLN A 101 6.60 -7.70 -19.15
C GLN A 101 8.15 -7.76 -19.15
N CYS A 102 8.81 -6.77 -18.53
CA CYS A 102 10.25 -6.69 -18.49
C CYS A 102 10.89 -7.54 -17.37
N VAL A 103 12.10 -8.05 -17.64
CA VAL A 103 12.95 -8.69 -16.63
C VAL A 103 13.89 -7.64 -16.05
N LEU A 104 13.58 -7.14 -14.86
CA LEU A 104 14.27 -6.04 -14.17
C LEU A 104 15.00 -6.54 -12.90
N LYS A 105 15.43 -7.79 -12.88
CA LYS A 105 16.11 -8.37 -11.71
C LYS A 105 17.42 -7.66 -11.41
N LYS A 106 17.60 -7.22 -10.14
CA LYS A 106 18.79 -6.50 -9.66
C LYS A 106 19.05 -5.19 -10.39
N THR A 107 18.07 -4.63 -11.11
CA THR A 107 18.15 -3.31 -11.73
C THR A 107 18.24 -2.23 -10.66
N GLN A 108 19.03 -1.19 -10.90
CA GLN A 108 19.21 -0.07 -9.99
C GLN A 108 18.42 1.15 -10.48
N PHE A 109 17.48 1.62 -9.64
CA PHE A 109 16.67 2.83 -9.87
C PHE A 109 16.89 3.86 -8.76
N LYS A 110 18.10 3.98 -8.22
CA LYS A 110 18.35 4.88 -7.08
C LYS A 110 18.17 6.36 -7.45
N VAL A 111 17.53 7.11 -6.55
CA VAL A 111 17.37 8.56 -6.68
C VAL A 111 16.65 8.94 -7.99
N THR A 112 15.67 8.11 -8.43
CA THR A 112 14.91 8.41 -9.66
C THR A 112 13.66 9.22 -9.35
N LYS A 113 13.23 10.02 -10.34
CA LYS A 113 11.93 10.69 -10.34
C LYS A 113 10.96 9.90 -11.21
N GLN A 114 9.90 9.40 -10.58
CA GLN A 114 8.95 8.50 -11.23
C GLN A 114 7.55 9.11 -11.18
N ASN A 115 7.27 9.98 -12.14
CA ASN A 115 5.95 10.59 -12.30
C ASN A 115 5.13 9.78 -13.31
N SER A 116 4.02 9.17 -12.85
CA SER A 116 3.15 8.33 -13.67
C SER A 116 3.87 7.17 -14.37
N THR A 117 4.96 6.68 -13.80
CA THR A 117 5.69 5.51 -14.30
C THR A 117 4.90 4.24 -14.03
N GLN A 118 4.87 3.33 -15.00
CA GLN A 118 4.16 2.06 -14.86
C GLN A 118 5.11 0.87 -14.94
N PHE A 119 4.99 -0.07 -13.99
CA PHE A 119 5.60 -1.39 -14.02
C PHE A 119 4.50 -2.44 -14.08
N SER A 120 4.31 -3.07 -15.22
CA SER A 120 3.25 -4.06 -15.48
C SER A 120 3.86 -5.42 -15.77
N SER A 121 3.46 -6.43 -15.01
CA SER A 121 3.92 -7.83 -15.19
C SER A 121 5.44 -8.01 -15.18
N CYS A 122 6.16 -7.12 -14.47
CA CYS A 122 7.61 -7.08 -14.42
C CYS A 122 8.20 -8.02 -13.36
N GLN A 123 9.41 -8.53 -13.62
CA GLN A 123 10.22 -9.27 -12.65
C GLN A 123 11.22 -8.30 -11.99
N LEU A 124 10.88 -7.78 -10.81
CA LEU A 124 11.63 -6.76 -10.07
C LEU A 124 12.39 -7.33 -8.86
N GLN A 125 12.64 -8.64 -8.82
CA GLN A 125 13.33 -9.25 -7.69
C GLN A 125 14.71 -8.61 -7.48
N TYR A 126 14.98 -8.21 -6.23
CA TYR A 126 16.23 -7.54 -5.85
C TYR A 126 16.47 -6.19 -6.54
N ALA A 127 15.48 -5.60 -7.19
CA ALA A 127 15.60 -4.25 -7.73
C ALA A 127 15.79 -3.22 -6.61
N ASP A 128 16.57 -2.18 -6.87
CA ASP A 128 16.88 -1.15 -5.89
C ASP A 128 16.27 0.21 -6.28
N PHE A 129 15.22 0.59 -5.55
CA PHE A 129 14.50 1.85 -5.67
C PHE A 129 14.78 2.80 -4.48
N THR A 130 15.93 2.69 -3.86
CA THR A 130 16.27 3.53 -2.70
C THR A 130 16.24 5.02 -3.06
N GLU A 131 15.68 5.85 -2.16
CA GLU A 131 15.61 7.32 -2.27
C GLU A 131 14.84 7.81 -3.52
N ASN A 132 13.73 7.13 -3.86
CA ASN A 132 12.91 7.52 -5.00
C ASN A 132 11.75 8.45 -4.62
N GLU A 133 11.38 9.29 -5.57
CA GLU A 133 10.15 10.08 -5.54
C GLU A 133 9.14 9.47 -6.54
N PHE A 134 8.12 8.80 -6.01
CA PHE A 134 7.02 8.25 -6.80
C PHE A 134 5.80 9.16 -6.72
N ASP A 135 5.37 9.71 -7.84
CA ASP A 135 4.13 10.44 -7.99
C ASP A 135 3.25 9.74 -9.02
N ARG A 136 2.09 9.23 -8.60
CA ARG A 136 1.13 8.47 -9.45
C ARG A 136 1.73 7.27 -10.20
N ALA A 137 2.82 6.71 -9.69
CA ALA A 137 3.37 5.49 -10.27
C ALA A 137 2.48 4.27 -10.00
N THR A 138 2.56 3.26 -10.85
CA THR A 138 1.78 2.03 -10.69
C THR A 138 2.65 0.78 -10.78
N PHE A 139 2.39 -0.17 -9.87
CA PHE A 139 2.96 -1.52 -9.89
C PHE A 139 1.82 -2.51 -10.03
N ILE A 140 1.74 -3.19 -11.17
CA ILE A 140 0.64 -4.09 -11.53
C ILE A 140 1.17 -5.48 -11.80
N ASN A 141 0.66 -6.50 -11.05
CA ASN A 141 1.01 -7.91 -11.25
C ASN A 141 2.53 -8.18 -11.35
N SER A 142 3.36 -7.37 -10.70
CA SER A 142 4.81 -7.45 -10.76
C SER A 142 5.40 -8.19 -9.55
N VAL A 143 6.61 -8.75 -9.67
CA VAL A 143 7.25 -9.50 -8.59
C VAL A 143 8.30 -8.66 -7.89
N LEU A 144 8.00 -8.18 -6.67
CA LEU A 144 8.85 -7.29 -5.86
C LEU A 144 9.67 -8.02 -4.78
N HIS A 145 9.78 -9.33 -4.81
CA HIS A 145 10.49 -10.09 -3.78
C HIS A 145 11.93 -9.59 -3.59
N HIS A 146 12.26 -9.20 -2.37
CA HIS A 146 13.55 -8.65 -1.98
C HIS A 146 13.92 -7.34 -2.71
N ALA A 147 12.98 -6.68 -3.38
CA ALA A 147 13.20 -5.32 -3.84
C ALA A 147 13.34 -4.38 -2.64
N THR A 148 14.19 -3.36 -2.74
CA THR A 148 14.30 -2.31 -1.74
C THR A 148 13.70 -1.00 -2.27
N LEU A 149 12.77 -0.44 -1.49
CA LEU A 149 12.13 0.84 -1.74
C LEU A 149 12.35 1.79 -0.54
N ARG A 150 13.49 1.65 0.14
CA ARG A 150 13.84 2.39 1.35
C ARG A 150 13.96 3.90 1.11
N ASN A 151 13.68 4.69 2.14
CA ASN A 151 13.81 6.15 2.12
C ASN A 151 13.06 6.81 0.95
N SER A 152 11.98 6.21 0.48
CA SER A 152 11.24 6.68 -0.70
C SER A 152 9.93 7.35 -0.32
N HIS A 153 9.44 8.24 -1.19
CA HIS A 153 8.17 8.93 -1.01
C HIS A 153 7.18 8.46 -2.06
N PHE A 154 6.01 8.01 -1.58
CA PHE A 154 4.93 7.49 -2.43
C PHE A 154 3.72 8.42 -2.32
N PHE A 155 3.41 9.13 -3.40
CA PHE A 155 2.24 9.99 -3.50
C PHE A 155 1.30 9.50 -4.59
N LEU A 156 0.03 9.16 -4.25
CA LEU A 156 -0.98 8.63 -5.17
C LEU A 156 -0.52 7.38 -5.95
N VAL A 157 0.41 6.61 -5.40
CA VAL A 157 0.94 5.38 -6.02
C VAL A 157 -0.08 4.24 -5.88
N THR A 158 -0.14 3.38 -6.88
CA THR A 158 -0.99 2.19 -6.85
C THR A 158 -0.15 0.92 -6.88
N PHE A 159 -0.36 0.06 -5.90
CA PHE A 159 0.09 -1.34 -5.90
C PHE A 159 -1.13 -2.22 -6.12
N PHE A 160 -1.16 -2.96 -7.21
CA PHE A 160 -2.28 -3.85 -7.57
C PHE A 160 -1.81 -5.29 -7.70
N ARG A 161 -2.40 -6.20 -6.89
CA ARG A 161 -2.07 -7.64 -6.86
C ARG A 161 -0.59 -7.90 -6.64
N GLN A 162 -0.01 -7.25 -5.62
CA GLN A 162 1.39 -7.41 -5.28
C GLN A 162 1.58 -8.33 -4.08
N ASP A 163 2.55 -9.23 -4.15
CA ASP A 163 3.12 -9.88 -2.97
C ASP A 163 4.22 -8.99 -2.40
N LEU A 164 3.92 -8.30 -1.28
CA LEU A 164 4.82 -7.34 -0.63
C LEU A 164 5.54 -7.92 0.60
N ARG A 165 5.32 -9.19 0.94
CA ARG A 165 5.81 -9.82 2.18
C ARG A 165 7.33 -9.74 2.39
N LYS A 166 8.10 -9.61 1.33
CA LYS A 166 9.57 -9.55 1.36
C LYS A 166 10.11 -8.28 0.70
N THR A 167 9.30 -7.26 0.58
CA THR A 167 9.69 -5.96 0.02
C THR A 167 10.15 -5.04 1.16
N ASP A 168 11.26 -4.34 0.99
CA ASP A 168 11.80 -3.47 2.04
C ASP A 168 11.40 -2.01 1.83
N PHE A 169 10.52 -1.51 2.71
CA PHE A 169 10.02 -0.12 2.72
C PHE A 169 10.60 0.72 3.87
N CYS A 170 11.65 0.27 4.54
CA CYS A 170 12.18 0.96 5.72
C CYS A 170 12.38 2.47 5.47
N ALA A 171 11.95 3.30 6.43
CA ALA A 171 12.02 4.77 6.40
C ALA A 171 11.29 5.44 5.22
N SER A 172 10.36 4.76 4.57
CA SER A 172 9.54 5.33 3.49
C SER A 172 8.28 6.00 4.01
N GLN A 173 7.69 6.86 3.19
CA GLN A 173 6.47 7.61 3.49
C GLN A 173 5.44 7.40 2.40
N PHE A 174 4.18 7.19 2.83
CA PHE A 174 3.07 6.93 1.93
C PHE A 174 1.96 7.95 2.15
N MET A 175 1.54 8.61 1.09
CA MET A 175 0.43 9.55 1.12
C MET A 175 -0.55 9.20 0.00
N LYS A 176 -1.81 8.94 0.38
CA LYS A 176 -2.89 8.57 -0.56
C LYS A 176 -2.53 7.40 -1.48
N THR A 177 -1.67 6.50 -1.01
CA THR A 177 -1.26 5.29 -1.73
C THR A 177 -2.37 4.25 -1.68
N LEU A 178 -2.60 3.59 -2.80
CA LEU A 178 -3.58 2.52 -2.96
C LEU A 178 -2.87 1.18 -2.96
N PHE A 179 -3.21 0.32 -1.99
CA PHE A 179 -2.86 -1.09 -1.99
C PHE A 179 -4.15 -1.86 -2.25
N PHE A 180 -4.25 -2.52 -3.37
CA PHE A 180 -5.45 -3.24 -3.76
C PHE A 180 -5.14 -4.70 -4.09
N GLU A 181 -5.82 -5.63 -3.39
CA GLU A 181 -5.58 -7.09 -3.50
C GLU A 181 -4.09 -7.46 -3.27
N CYS A 182 -3.41 -6.80 -2.32
CA CYS A 182 -2.01 -7.06 -1.99
C CYS A 182 -1.88 -7.98 -0.76
N ASP A 183 -0.77 -8.72 -0.72
CA ASP A 183 -0.37 -9.57 0.41
C ASP A 183 0.76 -8.90 1.19
N HIS A 184 0.46 -8.46 2.42
CA HIS A 184 1.38 -7.79 3.35
C HIS A 184 1.67 -8.64 4.59
N ARG A 185 1.27 -9.90 4.64
CA ARG A 185 1.42 -10.73 5.83
C ARG A 185 2.84 -10.74 6.34
N ASP A 186 3.01 -10.69 7.66
CA ASP A 186 4.30 -10.66 8.35
C ASP A 186 5.21 -9.45 7.99
N GLN A 187 4.69 -8.43 7.28
CA GLN A 187 5.48 -7.28 6.87
C GLN A 187 5.81 -6.37 8.06
N ASP A 188 7.00 -5.77 8.04
CA ASP A 188 7.43 -4.82 9.06
C ASP A 188 7.29 -3.37 8.58
N TYR A 189 6.24 -2.70 9.06
CA TYR A 189 5.91 -1.31 8.77
C TYR A 189 6.09 -0.40 9.99
N ARG A 190 6.87 -0.82 10.99
CA ARG A 190 7.09 -0.03 12.20
C ARG A 190 7.59 1.37 11.90
N LYS A 191 6.97 2.37 12.56
CA LYS A 191 7.34 3.79 12.48
C LYS A 191 7.12 4.43 11.11
N LEU A 192 6.54 3.72 10.14
CA LEU A 192 6.26 4.29 8.83
C LEU A 192 5.08 5.27 8.88
N GLN A 193 5.05 6.15 7.88
CA GLN A 193 4.02 7.16 7.72
C GLN A 193 3.07 6.76 6.60
N PHE A 194 1.83 6.42 6.97
CA PHE A 194 0.74 6.14 6.04
C PHE A 194 -0.36 7.17 6.27
N GLN A 195 -0.51 8.13 5.38
CA GLN A 195 -1.55 9.14 5.48
C GLN A 195 -2.58 8.95 4.37
N ALA A 196 -3.85 8.78 4.76
CA ALA A 196 -4.98 8.58 3.86
C ALA A 196 -4.76 7.44 2.81
N CYS A 197 -4.02 6.40 3.20
CA CYS A 197 -3.77 5.24 2.36
C CYS A 197 -4.94 4.26 2.36
N GLN A 198 -5.10 3.50 1.28
CA GLN A 198 -6.16 2.51 1.10
C GLN A 198 -5.57 1.11 1.18
N PHE A 199 -6.05 0.31 2.12
CA PHE A 199 -5.71 -1.11 2.31
C PHE A 199 -6.95 -2.00 2.17
N THR A 200 -7.92 -1.59 1.35
CA THR A 200 -9.20 -2.30 1.20
C THR A 200 -8.99 -3.73 0.70
N ASP A 201 -9.61 -4.70 1.40
CA ASP A 201 -9.59 -6.13 1.05
C ASP A 201 -8.18 -6.75 0.94
N ASN A 202 -7.19 -6.21 1.71
CA ASN A 202 -5.83 -6.74 1.75
C ASN A 202 -5.62 -7.81 2.83
N GLN A 203 -4.58 -8.63 2.65
CA GLN A 203 -4.09 -9.57 3.64
C GLN A 203 -2.97 -8.91 4.46
N LEU A 204 -3.26 -8.61 5.73
CA LEU A 204 -2.37 -7.89 6.65
C LEU A 204 -2.16 -8.68 7.96
N ASP A 205 -2.37 -10.01 7.94
CA ASP A 205 -2.21 -10.82 9.14
C ASP A 205 -0.77 -10.77 9.65
N ALA A 206 -0.61 -10.69 10.96
CA ALA A 206 0.67 -10.56 11.67
C ALA A 206 1.55 -9.38 11.20
N VAL A 207 1.01 -8.42 10.44
CA VAL A 207 1.74 -7.20 10.05
C VAL A 207 2.14 -6.39 11.29
N ASN A 208 3.31 -5.79 11.25
CA ASN A 208 3.80 -4.94 12.33
C ASN A 208 3.72 -3.45 11.96
N PHE A 209 2.67 -2.77 12.43
CA PHE A 209 2.49 -1.32 12.33
C PHE A 209 2.89 -0.55 13.60
N ASN A 210 3.55 -1.16 14.57
CA ASN A 210 3.87 -0.49 15.83
C ASN A 210 4.52 0.89 15.61
N GLN A 211 4.01 1.91 16.30
CA GLN A 211 4.47 3.30 16.23
C GLN A 211 4.28 3.97 14.85
N SER A 212 3.46 3.40 13.96
CA SER A 212 3.16 3.99 12.66
C SER A 212 2.06 5.05 12.75
N ASN A 213 2.05 5.95 11.78
CA ASN A 213 0.94 6.85 11.54
C ASN A 213 0.01 6.25 10.48
N LEU A 214 -1.23 5.95 10.89
CA LEU A 214 -2.30 5.37 10.06
C LEU A 214 -3.50 6.32 9.93
N THR A 215 -3.29 7.61 10.16
CA THR A 215 -4.35 8.63 10.15
C THR A 215 -5.11 8.62 8.82
N HIS A 216 -6.45 8.55 8.88
CA HIS A 216 -7.37 8.48 7.74
C HIS A 216 -7.15 7.29 6.80
N CYS A 217 -6.41 6.26 7.21
CA CYS A 217 -6.26 5.04 6.41
C CYS A 217 -7.57 4.23 6.37
N ASN A 218 -7.78 3.51 5.28
CA ASN A 218 -8.94 2.66 5.08
C ASN A 218 -8.54 1.19 5.01
N PHE A 219 -8.97 0.40 5.99
CA PHE A 219 -8.74 -1.05 6.11
C PHE A 219 -10.05 -1.84 5.91
N LYS A 220 -11.03 -1.27 5.20
CA LYS A 220 -12.32 -1.95 4.99
C LYS A 220 -12.11 -3.35 4.40
N GLY A 221 -12.71 -4.36 5.04
CA GLY A 221 -12.70 -5.75 4.57
C GLY A 221 -11.35 -6.46 4.69
N SER A 222 -10.30 -5.81 5.22
CA SER A 222 -8.98 -6.41 5.35
C SER A 222 -8.89 -7.39 6.50
N SER A 223 -8.03 -8.42 6.34
CA SER A 223 -7.60 -9.28 7.44
C SER A 223 -6.39 -8.66 8.13
N LEU A 224 -6.50 -8.47 9.45
CA LEU A 224 -5.48 -7.92 10.35
C LEU A 224 -5.30 -8.86 11.57
N GLN A 225 -5.53 -10.16 11.40
CA GLN A 225 -5.41 -11.12 12.49
C GLN A 225 -3.98 -11.11 13.04
N ASP A 226 -3.85 -11.13 14.37
CA ASP A 226 -2.56 -11.07 15.07
C ASP A 226 -1.70 -9.84 14.75
N ALA A 227 -2.25 -8.82 14.08
CA ALA A 227 -1.52 -7.61 13.71
C ALA A 227 -1.02 -6.84 14.95
N GLN A 228 0.16 -6.23 14.83
CA GLN A 228 0.77 -5.40 15.85
C GLN A 228 0.48 -3.92 15.54
N LEU A 229 -0.42 -3.32 16.30
CA LEU A 229 -0.92 -1.94 16.14
C LEU A 229 -0.68 -1.12 17.42
N SER A 230 0.37 -1.43 18.19
CA SER A 230 0.65 -0.74 19.45
C SER A 230 1.30 0.61 19.21
N ASN A 231 0.90 1.62 19.98
CA ASN A 231 1.40 2.99 19.88
C ASN A 231 1.18 3.61 18.48
N VAL A 232 0.16 3.19 17.74
CA VAL A 232 -0.19 3.79 16.43
C VAL A 232 -1.05 5.04 16.60
N ASN A 233 -0.99 5.92 15.62
CA ASN A 233 -2.01 6.93 15.41
C ASN A 233 -2.92 6.51 14.26
N ALA A 234 -4.09 5.96 14.58
CA ALA A 234 -5.13 5.55 13.64
C ALA A 234 -6.39 6.44 13.76
N THR A 235 -6.18 7.72 14.10
CA THR A 235 -7.27 8.72 14.19
C THR A 235 -8.03 8.76 12.86
N GLN A 236 -9.38 8.63 12.95
CA GLN A 236 -10.30 8.60 11.82
C GLN A 236 -10.02 7.53 10.76
N ALA A 237 -9.33 6.46 11.14
CA ALA A 237 -9.14 5.31 10.26
C ALA A 237 -10.44 4.47 10.15
N LEU A 238 -10.61 3.78 9.03
CA LEU A 238 -11.78 2.96 8.72
C LEU A 238 -11.42 1.48 8.80
N PHE A 239 -12.05 0.75 9.72
CA PHE A 239 -11.92 -0.70 9.90
C PHE A 239 -13.26 -1.42 9.65
N ILE A 240 -14.07 -0.89 8.72
CA ILE A 240 -15.41 -1.43 8.43
C ILE A 240 -15.29 -2.87 7.93
N ASN A 241 -15.94 -3.82 8.63
CA ASN A 241 -15.89 -5.25 8.33
C ASN A 241 -14.46 -5.84 8.30
N ALA A 242 -13.48 -5.19 8.90
CA ALA A 242 -12.12 -5.73 9.03
C ALA A 242 -12.07 -6.82 10.11
N ASP A 243 -11.13 -7.75 9.97
CA ASP A 243 -10.87 -8.77 10.98
C ASP A 243 -9.58 -8.43 11.76
N LEU A 244 -9.74 -7.98 13.01
CA LEU A 244 -8.66 -7.68 13.94
C LEU A 244 -8.56 -8.75 15.05
N THR A 245 -9.01 -9.97 14.81
CA THR A 245 -8.93 -11.05 15.80
C THR A 245 -7.52 -11.17 16.36
N CYS A 246 -7.37 -11.15 17.68
CA CYS A 246 -6.09 -11.21 18.41
C CYS A 246 -5.13 -10.06 18.11
N ALA A 247 -5.53 -9.00 17.41
CA ALA A 247 -4.63 -7.87 17.15
C ALA A 247 -4.24 -7.14 18.45
N CYS A 248 -3.02 -6.61 18.49
CA CYS A 248 -2.49 -5.86 19.62
C CYS A 248 -2.54 -4.36 19.31
N CYS A 249 -3.52 -3.65 19.90
CA CYS A 249 -3.84 -2.25 19.64
C CYS A 249 -3.58 -1.34 20.86
N HIS A 250 -2.81 -1.77 21.86
CA HIS A 250 -2.66 -1.05 23.11
C HIS A 250 -1.90 0.29 22.95
N ASN A 251 -2.15 1.25 23.85
CA ASN A 251 -1.53 2.58 23.85
C ASN A 251 -1.70 3.35 22.52
N SER A 252 -2.80 3.19 21.82
CA SER A 252 -2.99 3.71 20.47
C SER A 252 -4.12 4.74 20.39
N LEU A 253 -4.07 5.58 19.35
CA LEU A 253 -5.07 6.62 19.10
C LEU A 253 -6.03 6.15 18.00
N PHE A 254 -7.27 5.88 18.39
CA PHE A 254 -8.38 5.50 17.49
C PHE A 254 -9.53 6.51 17.55
N ASN A 255 -9.23 7.78 17.86
CA ASN A 255 -10.26 8.81 17.99
C ASN A 255 -11.02 8.99 16.68
N GLY A 256 -12.36 8.86 16.72
CA GLY A 256 -13.20 8.92 15.54
C GLY A 256 -13.01 7.79 14.53
N ALA A 257 -12.30 6.72 14.89
CA ALA A 257 -12.16 5.55 14.01
C ALA A 257 -13.49 4.79 13.85
N ILE A 258 -13.70 4.15 12.71
CA ILE A 258 -14.94 3.46 12.38
C ILE A 258 -14.69 1.96 12.27
N PHE A 259 -15.29 1.17 13.19
CA PHE A 259 -15.16 -0.28 13.27
C PHE A 259 -16.47 -1.02 12.91
N ILE A 260 -17.43 -0.38 12.25
CA ILE A 260 -18.74 -0.98 11.98
C ILE A 260 -18.61 -2.39 11.43
N GLY A 261 -19.20 -3.37 12.15
CA GLY A 261 -19.20 -4.78 11.74
C GLY A 261 -17.85 -5.49 11.81
N ALA A 262 -16.80 -4.87 12.34
CA ALA A 262 -15.49 -5.48 12.48
C ALA A 262 -15.49 -6.67 13.48
N CYS A 263 -14.59 -7.62 13.25
CA CYS A 263 -14.25 -8.65 14.23
C CYS A 263 -13.10 -8.17 15.10
N LEU A 264 -13.35 -8.05 16.40
CA LEU A 264 -12.42 -7.60 17.43
C LEU A 264 -12.26 -8.69 18.52
N GLU A 265 -12.45 -9.96 18.18
CA GLU A 265 -12.35 -11.04 19.16
C GLU A 265 -10.93 -11.11 19.74
N ARG A 266 -10.83 -11.09 21.08
CA ARG A 266 -9.55 -11.12 21.80
C ARG A 266 -8.60 -9.98 21.43
N THR A 267 -9.07 -8.91 20.82
CA THR A 267 -8.25 -7.72 20.50
C THR A 267 -7.87 -6.99 21.78
N ASP A 268 -6.64 -6.55 21.87
CA ASP A 268 -6.11 -5.80 23.01
C ASP A 268 -6.07 -4.30 22.73
N PHE A 269 -7.05 -3.54 23.24
CA PHE A 269 -7.11 -2.07 23.17
C PHE A 269 -6.66 -1.38 24.47
N ARG A 270 -6.07 -2.09 25.42
CA ARG A 270 -5.71 -1.49 26.72
C ARG A 270 -4.98 -0.17 26.58
N GLN A 271 -5.38 0.83 27.41
CA GLN A 271 -4.78 2.17 27.46
C GLN A 271 -4.91 2.96 26.14
N SER A 272 -5.86 2.63 25.28
CA SER A 272 -6.07 3.32 24.00
C SER A 272 -7.15 4.40 24.10
N GLN A 273 -7.07 5.39 23.22
CA GLN A 273 -8.05 6.44 23.05
C GLN A 273 -9.04 6.06 21.95
N LEU A 274 -10.32 5.95 22.32
CA LEU A 274 -11.43 5.54 21.46
C LEU A 274 -12.54 6.59 21.45
N GLN A 275 -12.21 7.86 21.75
CA GLN A 275 -13.21 8.92 21.78
C GLN A 275 -13.89 9.04 20.42
N GLN A 276 -15.23 9.10 20.45
CA GLN A 276 -16.06 9.19 19.23
C GLN A 276 -15.87 8.01 18.25
N ALA A 277 -15.26 6.91 18.67
CA ALA A 277 -15.15 5.71 17.83
C ALA A 277 -16.53 5.11 17.56
N ILE A 278 -16.79 4.71 16.32
CA ILE A 278 -18.04 4.05 15.92
C ILE A 278 -17.78 2.54 15.86
N MET A 279 -18.26 1.83 16.90
CA MET A 279 -18.06 0.39 17.08
C MET A 279 -19.38 -0.38 16.96
N GLN A 280 -20.32 0.13 16.15
CA GLN A 280 -21.62 -0.50 15.94
C GLN A 280 -21.48 -1.90 15.33
N LYS A 281 -22.25 -2.86 15.88
CA LYS A 281 -22.31 -4.24 15.37
C LYS A 281 -20.96 -4.98 15.36
N VAL A 282 -19.96 -4.53 16.10
CA VAL A 282 -18.69 -5.25 16.22
C VAL A 282 -18.88 -6.56 16.99
N ARG A 283 -18.04 -7.55 16.69
CA ARG A 283 -17.90 -8.77 17.46
C ARG A 283 -16.60 -8.70 18.26
N ALA A 284 -16.70 -8.37 19.55
CA ALA A 284 -15.58 -8.09 20.43
C ALA A 284 -15.55 -9.03 21.66
N VAL A 285 -15.89 -10.29 21.45
CA VAL A 285 -15.89 -11.31 22.53
C VAL A 285 -14.48 -11.46 23.08
N ASN A 286 -14.34 -11.39 24.42
CA ASN A 286 -13.06 -11.44 25.14
C ASN A 286 -12.09 -10.28 24.81
N ALA A 287 -12.53 -9.19 24.20
CA ALA A 287 -11.68 -8.03 23.92
C ALA A 287 -11.31 -7.27 25.21
N GLN A 288 -10.17 -6.60 25.20
CA GLN A 288 -9.62 -5.88 26.33
C GLN A 288 -9.69 -4.37 26.12
N PHE A 289 -10.50 -3.67 26.92
CA PHE A 289 -10.66 -2.21 26.91
C PHE A 289 -10.24 -1.56 28.22
N VAL A 290 -9.37 -2.22 28.99
CA VAL A 290 -8.93 -1.72 30.30
C VAL A 290 -8.20 -0.39 30.15
N ASN A 291 -8.56 0.62 30.97
CA ASN A 291 -8.04 1.98 30.91
C ASN A 291 -8.25 2.71 29.56
N CYS A 292 -9.23 2.33 28.75
CA CYS A 292 -9.54 3.06 27.51
C CYS A 292 -10.37 4.32 27.83
N ASP A 293 -10.19 5.37 27.03
CA ASP A 293 -11.13 6.47 26.96
C ASP A 293 -12.14 6.24 25.82
N MET A 294 -13.39 6.00 26.22
CA MET A 294 -14.50 5.70 25.29
C MET A 294 -15.54 6.83 25.24
N THR A 295 -15.13 8.05 25.60
CA THR A 295 -15.99 9.24 25.57
C THR A 295 -16.67 9.39 24.20
N TYR A 296 -18.02 9.47 24.19
CA TYR A 296 -18.86 9.53 22.98
C TYR A 296 -18.71 8.35 22.00
N ALA A 297 -18.10 7.24 22.39
CA ALA A 297 -18.05 6.07 21.53
C ALA A 297 -19.44 5.41 21.38
N ASP A 298 -19.71 4.80 20.24
CA ASP A 298 -20.96 4.11 19.94
C ASP A 298 -20.74 2.61 19.76
N LEU A 299 -21.19 1.82 20.74
CA LEU A 299 -21.12 0.36 20.76
C LEU A 299 -22.49 -0.30 20.46
N SER A 300 -23.42 0.45 19.89
CA SER A 300 -24.77 -0.05 19.64
C SER A 300 -24.76 -1.34 18.82
N TYR A 301 -25.56 -2.31 19.24
CA TYR A 301 -25.69 -3.66 18.63
C TYR A 301 -24.42 -4.51 18.67
N ALA A 302 -23.38 -4.11 19.40
CA ALA A 302 -22.14 -4.86 19.50
C ALA A 302 -22.29 -6.12 20.37
N ASN A 303 -21.47 -7.13 20.11
CA ASN A 303 -21.28 -8.27 20.99
C ASN A 303 -19.99 -8.10 21.80
N MET A 304 -20.14 -7.68 23.07
CA MET A 304 -19.08 -7.42 24.04
C MET A 304 -19.04 -8.52 25.13
N ASN A 305 -19.52 -9.73 24.85
CA ASN A 305 -19.50 -10.78 25.85
C ASN A 305 -18.09 -11.08 26.34
N ASN A 306 -17.93 -11.21 27.66
CA ASN A 306 -16.66 -11.45 28.33
C ASN A 306 -15.57 -10.40 28.08
N SER A 307 -15.90 -9.22 27.57
CA SER A 307 -14.93 -8.12 27.39
C SER A 307 -14.60 -7.48 28.74
N ASP A 308 -13.40 -6.90 28.82
CA ASP A 308 -12.91 -6.25 30.04
C ASP A 308 -12.84 -4.72 29.87
N PHE A 309 -13.73 -4.01 30.56
CA PHE A 309 -13.81 -2.55 30.58
C PHE A 309 -13.35 -1.96 31.92
N ARG A 310 -12.62 -2.70 32.75
CA ARG A 310 -12.19 -2.18 34.05
C ARG A 310 -11.32 -0.93 33.86
N ALA A 311 -11.59 0.08 34.67
CA ALA A 311 -10.97 1.39 34.61
C ALA A 311 -11.13 2.12 33.25
N ALA A 312 -12.03 1.68 32.37
CA ALA A 312 -12.39 2.45 31.19
C ALA A 312 -13.19 3.69 31.58
N HIS A 313 -12.96 4.78 30.86
CA HIS A 313 -13.68 6.04 31.05
C HIS A 313 -14.83 6.14 30.04
N PHE A 314 -16.04 6.37 30.56
CA PHE A 314 -17.25 6.54 29.76
C PHE A 314 -17.84 7.94 29.99
N MET A 315 -18.19 8.63 28.92
CA MET A 315 -18.99 9.84 28.95
C MET A 315 -19.89 9.86 27.72
N ARG A 316 -21.21 9.73 27.94
CA ARG A 316 -22.21 9.61 26.86
C ARG A 316 -21.87 8.50 25.86
N THR A 317 -21.31 7.39 26.32
CA THR A 317 -20.97 6.23 25.52
C THR A 317 -22.22 5.39 25.29
N LEU A 318 -22.56 5.09 24.04
CA LEU A 318 -23.79 4.40 23.66
C LEU A 318 -23.61 2.89 23.73
N PHE A 319 -24.50 2.23 24.51
CA PHE A 319 -24.58 0.76 24.65
C PHE A 319 -25.97 0.21 24.23
N HIS A 320 -26.63 0.88 23.28
CA HIS A 320 -27.95 0.46 22.82
C HIS A 320 -27.91 -0.94 22.22
N ARG A 321 -28.73 -1.86 22.77
CA ARG A 321 -28.78 -3.29 22.38
C ARG A 321 -27.44 -4.02 22.37
N THR A 322 -26.49 -3.59 23.17
CA THR A 322 -25.19 -4.25 23.30
C THR A 322 -25.30 -5.53 24.12
N GLN A 323 -24.75 -6.64 23.66
CA GLN A 323 -24.63 -7.88 24.44
C GLN A 323 -23.41 -7.79 25.36
N GLN A 324 -23.59 -8.05 26.67
CA GLN A 324 -22.56 -7.79 27.70
C GLN A 324 -22.46 -8.95 28.72
N VAL A 325 -22.83 -10.16 28.34
CA VAL A 325 -22.78 -11.31 29.26
C VAL A 325 -21.35 -11.57 29.66
N GLY A 326 -21.06 -11.55 30.97
CA GLY A 326 -19.72 -11.78 31.53
C GLY A 326 -18.75 -10.61 31.34
N ALA A 327 -19.19 -9.46 30.80
CA ALA A 327 -18.35 -8.28 30.67
C ALA A 327 -18.01 -7.68 32.05
N LEU A 328 -16.76 -7.24 32.21
CA LEU A 328 -16.23 -6.70 33.46
C LEU A 328 -16.15 -5.17 33.42
N PHE A 329 -16.68 -4.50 34.45
CA PHE A 329 -16.66 -3.05 34.63
C PHE A 329 -16.18 -2.70 36.04
N SER A 330 -15.37 -1.64 36.20
CA SER A 330 -15.13 -1.02 37.51
C SER A 330 -16.29 -0.11 37.88
N ASP A 331 -16.78 0.65 36.89
CA ASP A 331 -17.88 1.62 37.00
C ASP A 331 -18.61 1.68 35.66
N ARG A 332 -19.89 2.07 35.71
CA ARG A 332 -20.75 2.24 34.50
C ARG A 332 -21.21 3.69 34.34
N GLN A 333 -20.67 4.61 35.15
CA GLN A 333 -21.02 6.01 35.04
C GLN A 333 -20.70 6.56 33.65
N GLY A 334 -21.66 7.26 33.03
CA GLY A 334 -21.52 7.84 31.69
C GLY A 334 -21.89 6.91 30.54
N ILE A 335 -22.24 5.65 30.80
CA ILE A 335 -22.84 4.74 29.81
C ILE A 335 -24.30 5.13 29.61
N LEU A 336 -24.71 5.27 28.36
CA LEU A 336 -26.10 5.39 27.94
C LEU A 336 -26.56 4.00 27.45
N GLU A 337 -27.38 3.35 28.28
CA GLU A 337 -27.99 2.05 27.98
C GLU A 337 -29.01 2.19 26.83
N ASN A 338 -29.97 1.30 26.73
CA ASN A 338 -30.99 1.36 25.69
C ASN A 338 -31.74 2.73 25.68
N ASP A 339 -31.77 3.36 24.51
CA ASP A 339 -32.72 4.47 24.27
C ASP A 339 -34.13 3.89 24.27
N PRO A 340 -35.00 4.31 25.21
CA PRO A 340 -36.32 3.70 25.36
C PRO A 340 -37.24 3.90 24.16
N GLU A 341 -37.18 5.08 23.51
CA GLU A 341 -38.02 5.41 22.35
C GLU A 341 -37.56 4.65 21.11
N LEU A 342 -36.25 4.62 20.85
CA LEU A 342 -35.66 3.85 19.76
C LEU A 342 -35.93 2.37 19.96
N PHE A 343 -35.75 1.86 21.18
CA PHE A 343 -36.03 0.44 21.51
C PHE A 343 -37.49 0.06 21.21
N ALA A 344 -38.45 0.91 21.66
CA ALA A 344 -39.88 0.67 21.42
C ALA A 344 -40.21 0.72 19.90
N ALA A 345 -39.62 1.65 19.15
CA ALA A 345 -39.83 1.75 17.71
C ALA A 345 -39.29 0.53 16.94
N GLU A 346 -38.14 0.02 17.35
CA GLU A 346 -37.53 -1.17 16.75
C GLU A 346 -38.34 -2.44 17.05
N GLU A 347 -38.81 -2.62 18.29
CA GLU A 347 -39.69 -3.73 18.67
C GLU A 347 -40.97 -3.72 17.84
N TRP A 348 -41.62 -2.55 17.73
CA TRP A 348 -42.80 -2.38 16.90
C TRP A 348 -42.53 -2.76 15.44
N SER A 349 -41.41 -2.28 14.85
CA SER A 349 -41.00 -2.58 13.46
C SER A 349 -40.81 -4.10 13.25
N THR A 350 -40.19 -4.79 14.23
CA THR A 350 -39.95 -6.23 14.20
C THR A 350 -41.24 -7.00 14.22
N GLN A 351 -42.18 -6.63 15.10
CA GLN A 351 -43.51 -7.24 15.18
C GLN A 351 -44.33 -7.07 13.88
N GLN A 352 -44.20 -5.89 13.21
CA GLN A 352 -44.87 -5.66 11.93
C GLN A 352 -44.33 -6.54 10.80
N ARG A 353 -43.02 -6.77 10.78
CA ARG A 353 -42.40 -7.69 9.80
C ARG A 353 -42.83 -9.13 9.99
N GLN A 354 -42.90 -9.60 11.25
CA GLN A 354 -43.36 -10.98 11.57
C GLN A 354 -44.84 -11.21 11.22
N ARG A 355 -45.68 -10.16 11.26
CA ARG A 355 -47.12 -10.26 10.88
C ARG A 355 -47.35 -10.30 9.36
N LYS A 356 -46.35 -10.01 8.55
CA LYS A 356 -46.44 -10.00 7.08
C LYS A 356 -45.90 -11.28 6.43
N ILE A 357 -45.38 -12.22 7.21
CA ILE A 357 -44.99 -13.57 6.83
C ILE A 357 -46.09 -14.54 7.26
#